data_7698256bb0d160bff985654f182e3dcb
#
_entry.id   7698256bb0d160bff985654f182e3dcb
#
_cell.length_a   1.000
_cell.length_b   1.000
_cell.length_c   1.000
_cell.angle_alpha   90.00
_cell.angle_beta   90.00
_cell.angle_gamma   90.00
#
_symmetry.space_group_name_H-M   'P 1'
#
loop_
_entity.id
_entity.type
_entity.pdbx_description
1 polymer ?
#
loop_
_entity_poly.entity_id
_entity_poly.type
_entity_poly.pdbx_seq_one_letter_code
_entity_poly.pdbx_strand_id
1 'polypeptide(L)'
;MYKRQSQYSYNIPEPLGVVGQIVPWNFPLLMATWKLAPALAAGNCSVLKPAEQTPASIMVMMELIGDLLPPGVVNIVSGFGLEAGKPLASSKRVAKVAFTGETTTGRLIMQYAAQNIIPITLELGGKSPNIFFEDIMDKDDDFFDKCCLLYTSPSPRD
;
A
#
# COMPACT_ATOMS: atom_id res chain seq x y z
N MET A 1 34.04 -11.85 28.96
CA MET A 1 32.69 -11.52 29.40
C MET A 1 32.64 -10.02 29.68
N TYR A 2 32.24 -9.20 28.71
CA TYR A 2 32.23 -7.74 28.87
C TYR A 2 30.87 -7.33 29.41
N LYS A 3 30.78 -7.01 30.67
CA LYS A 3 29.60 -6.39 31.28
C LYS A 3 29.76 -4.88 31.24
N ARG A 4 29.39 -4.24 30.15
CA ARG A 4 29.13 -2.78 30.12
C ARG A 4 27.63 -2.57 30.27
N GLN A 5 27.18 -2.50 31.50
CA GLN A 5 25.77 -2.28 31.84
C GLN A 5 25.40 -0.79 32.03
N SER A 6 26.24 0.12 31.56
CA SER A 6 26.02 1.58 31.71
C SER A 6 25.49 2.27 30.47
N GLN A 7 25.24 1.53 29.37
CA GLN A 7 24.68 2.10 28.14
C GLN A 7 23.43 1.34 27.75
N TYR A 8 22.33 2.06 27.58
CA TYR A 8 21.06 1.58 27.06
C TYR A 8 20.82 2.20 25.70
N SER A 9 20.41 1.39 24.73
CA SER A 9 19.99 1.84 23.40
C SER A 9 18.48 1.70 23.28
N TYR A 10 17.79 2.77 22.89
CA TYR A 10 16.35 2.80 22.68
C TYR A 10 16.07 3.18 21.25
N ASN A 11 15.08 2.51 20.63
CA ASN A 11 14.49 2.95 19.39
C ASN A 11 13.16 3.65 19.71
N ILE A 12 13.10 4.93 19.42
CA ILE A 12 11.87 5.72 19.59
C ILE A 12 11.32 6.00 18.20
N PRO A 13 10.18 5.39 17.80
CA PRO A 13 9.53 5.71 16.55
C PRO A 13 8.96 7.13 16.59
N GLU A 14 9.21 7.90 15.52
CA GLU A 14 8.67 9.24 15.33
C GLU A 14 7.86 9.30 14.02
N PRO A 15 6.80 10.14 13.94
CA PRO A 15 6.08 10.34 12.70
C PRO A 15 6.98 10.94 11.63
N LEU A 16 6.84 10.46 10.39
CA LEU A 16 7.56 11.02 9.23
C LEU A 16 7.00 12.37 8.79
N GLY A 17 5.73 12.63 9.08
CA GLY A 17 4.98 13.80 8.64
C GLY A 17 3.89 13.45 7.63
N VAL A 18 3.93 14.01 6.42
CA VAL A 18 2.94 13.71 5.38
C VAL A 18 3.44 12.53 4.53
N VAL A 19 2.63 11.49 4.41
CA VAL A 19 2.91 10.31 3.58
C VAL A 19 1.97 10.23 2.38
N GLY A 20 2.54 9.98 1.20
CA GLY A 20 1.79 9.71 -0.02
C GLY A 20 1.49 8.22 -0.17
N GLN A 21 0.25 7.87 -0.45
CA GLN A 21 -0.19 6.48 -0.60
C GLN A 21 -0.94 6.32 -1.92
N ILE A 22 -0.56 5.34 -2.72
CA ILE A 22 -1.18 5.05 -4.01
C ILE A 22 -1.58 3.58 -4.02
N VAL A 23 -2.86 3.31 -4.29
CA VAL A 23 -3.45 1.97 -4.18
C VAL A 23 -4.06 1.52 -5.50
N PRO A 24 -4.06 0.20 -5.79
CA PRO A 24 -4.61 -0.37 -7.01
C PRO A 24 -6.13 -0.54 -6.94
N TRP A 25 -6.70 -1.01 -8.05
CA TRP A 25 -8.14 -1.18 -8.26
C TRP A 25 -8.72 -2.50 -7.72
N ASN A 26 -7.91 -3.54 -7.60
CA ASN A 26 -8.39 -4.91 -7.35
C ASN A 26 -8.85 -5.18 -5.90
N PHE A 27 -8.33 -4.46 -4.92
CA PHE A 27 -8.76 -4.50 -3.52
C PHE A 27 -8.79 -3.09 -2.91
N PRO A 28 -9.63 -2.16 -3.42
CA PRO A 28 -9.49 -0.74 -3.12
C PRO A 28 -9.58 -0.41 -1.63
N LEU A 29 -10.60 -0.90 -0.95
CA LEU A 29 -10.80 -0.62 0.48
C LEU A 29 -9.73 -1.31 1.33
N LEU A 30 -9.41 -2.57 1.05
CA LEU A 30 -8.40 -3.33 1.78
C LEU A 30 -7.03 -2.68 1.65
N MET A 31 -6.63 -2.31 0.44
CA MET A 31 -5.33 -1.67 0.20
C MET A 31 -5.24 -0.28 0.84
N ALA A 32 -6.34 0.47 0.85
CA ALA A 32 -6.41 1.74 1.54
C ALA A 32 -6.22 1.57 3.05
N THR A 33 -6.96 0.66 3.66
CA THR A 33 -6.88 0.42 5.11
C THR A 33 -5.52 -0.11 5.54
N TRP A 34 -4.90 -1.00 4.77
CA TRP A 34 -3.56 -1.52 5.05
C TRP A 34 -2.47 -0.44 5.04
N LYS A 35 -2.67 0.64 4.29
CA LYS A 35 -1.73 1.76 4.26
C LYS A 35 -2.10 2.85 5.27
N LEU A 36 -3.38 3.17 5.41
CA LEU A 36 -3.84 4.22 6.32
C LEU A 36 -3.64 3.83 7.79
N ALA A 37 -4.05 2.62 8.18
CA ALA A 37 -4.01 2.23 9.59
C ALA A 37 -2.61 2.33 10.23
N PRO A 38 -1.54 1.75 9.67
CA PRO A 38 -0.22 1.90 10.25
C PRO A 38 0.33 3.34 10.16
N ALA A 39 -0.01 4.09 9.11
CA ALA A 39 0.42 5.48 8.98
C ALA A 39 -0.19 6.36 10.07
N LEU A 40 -1.49 6.22 10.32
CA LEU A 40 -2.22 6.96 11.35
C LEU A 40 -1.78 6.53 12.77
N ALA A 41 -1.61 5.23 13.00
CA ALA A 41 -1.12 4.72 14.29
C ALA A 41 0.27 5.25 14.63
N ALA A 42 1.10 5.53 13.63
CA ALA A 42 2.42 6.14 13.79
C ALA A 42 2.38 7.68 13.82
N GLY A 43 1.20 8.31 13.85
CA GLY A 43 1.04 9.77 13.96
C GLY A 43 1.27 10.54 12.65
N ASN A 44 1.23 9.90 11.48
CA ASN A 44 1.43 10.56 10.20
C ASN A 44 0.11 11.12 9.63
N CYS A 45 0.22 12.20 8.84
CA CYS A 45 -0.84 12.61 7.93
C CYS A 45 -0.71 11.88 6.61
N SER A 46 -1.82 11.55 5.96
CA SER A 46 -1.86 10.77 4.73
C SER A 46 -2.54 11.51 3.59
N VAL A 47 -1.94 11.45 2.41
CA VAL A 47 -2.58 11.79 1.14
C VAL A 47 -2.68 10.49 0.33
N LEU A 48 -3.90 9.99 0.14
CA LEU A 48 -4.15 8.73 -0.53
C LEU A 48 -4.79 8.97 -1.90
N LYS A 49 -4.16 8.39 -2.93
CA LYS A 49 -4.70 8.33 -4.28
C LYS A 49 -5.25 6.93 -4.55
N PRO A 50 -6.58 6.75 -4.64
CA PRO A 50 -7.17 5.50 -5.12
C PRO A 50 -6.92 5.31 -6.63
N ALA A 51 -7.14 4.09 -7.11
CA ALA A 51 -7.26 3.86 -8.54
C ALA A 51 -8.50 4.60 -9.08
N GLU A 52 -8.38 5.19 -10.26
CA GLU A 52 -9.43 5.99 -10.87
C GLU A 52 -10.71 5.18 -11.17
N GLN A 53 -10.58 3.85 -11.34
CA GLN A 53 -11.71 2.97 -11.61
C GLN A 53 -12.53 2.63 -10.35
N THR A 54 -11.93 2.69 -9.15
CA THR A 54 -12.54 2.15 -7.93
C THR A 54 -12.40 3.06 -6.69
N PRO A 55 -12.68 4.37 -6.78
CA PRO A 55 -12.55 5.27 -5.63
C PRO A 55 -13.73 5.20 -4.65
N ALA A 56 -14.90 4.72 -5.09
CA ALA A 56 -16.18 4.87 -4.37
C ALA A 56 -16.14 4.30 -2.95
N SER A 57 -15.64 3.10 -2.75
CA SER A 57 -15.59 2.48 -1.41
C SER A 57 -14.70 3.25 -0.43
N ILE A 58 -13.63 3.86 -0.92
CA ILE A 58 -12.73 4.68 -0.11
C ILE A 58 -13.40 6.01 0.26
N MET A 59 -14.15 6.61 -0.68
CA MET A 59 -14.91 7.84 -0.41
C MET A 59 -16.00 7.61 0.63
N VAL A 60 -16.77 6.52 0.52
CA VAL A 60 -17.77 6.14 1.52
C VAL A 60 -17.11 5.87 2.89
N MET A 61 -15.97 5.19 2.91
CA MET A 61 -15.22 5.02 4.16
C MET A 61 -14.89 6.37 4.79
N MET A 62 -14.44 7.35 4.01
CA MET A 62 -14.10 8.69 4.53
C MET A 62 -15.32 9.47 5.01
N GLU A 63 -16.49 9.29 4.38
CA GLU A 63 -17.75 9.86 4.91
C GLU A 63 -18.11 9.29 6.29
N LEU A 64 -17.83 8.00 6.52
CA LEU A 64 -18.13 7.32 7.77
C LEU A 64 -17.15 7.64 8.91
N ILE A 65 -15.88 7.86 8.60
CA ILE A 65 -14.82 8.02 9.61
C ILE A 65 -14.24 9.44 9.65
N GLY A 66 -14.62 10.32 8.74
CA GLY A 66 -14.02 11.66 8.61
C GLY A 66 -14.10 12.49 9.88
N ASP A 67 -15.21 12.43 10.57
CA ASP A 67 -15.43 13.14 11.82
C ASP A 67 -14.66 12.53 13.04
N LEU A 68 -14.12 11.33 12.91
CA LEU A 68 -13.31 10.68 13.94
C LEU A 68 -11.85 11.16 13.92
N LEU A 69 -11.44 11.86 12.87
CA LEU A 69 -10.07 12.30 12.66
C LEU A 69 -10.00 13.82 12.63
N PRO A 70 -8.93 14.43 13.15
CA PRO A 70 -8.71 15.86 12.98
C PRO A 70 -8.68 16.24 11.50
N PRO A 71 -9.20 17.42 11.11
CA PRO A 71 -9.19 17.89 9.73
C PRO A 71 -7.79 17.87 9.13
N GLY A 72 -7.65 17.35 7.90
CA GLY A 72 -6.39 17.30 7.16
C GLY A 72 -5.47 16.12 7.51
N VAL A 73 -5.83 15.26 8.47
CA VAL A 73 -5.03 14.05 8.79
C VAL A 73 -5.09 13.04 7.67
N VAL A 74 -6.26 12.80 7.07
CA VAL A 74 -6.41 11.97 5.87
C VAL A 74 -7.04 12.79 4.76
N ASN A 75 -6.44 12.74 3.58
CA ASN A 75 -6.90 13.44 2.38
C ASN A 75 -6.93 12.47 1.21
N ILE A 76 -8.04 12.43 0.48
CA ILE A 76 -8.17 11.60 -0.72
C ILE A 76 -8.02 12.50 -1.94
N VAL A 77 -7.18 12.08 -2.89
CA VAL A 77 -6.95 12.78 -4.15
C VAL A 77 -7.26 11.84 -5.30
N SER A 78 -8.36 12.09 -5.98
CA SER A 78 -8.75 11.35 -7.19
C SER A 78 -8.10 11.96 -8.43
N GLY A 79 -7.81 11.12 -9.43
CA GLY A 79 -7.22 11.54 -10.71
C GLY A 79 -6.36 10.43 -11.32
N PHE A 80 -5.97 10.65 -12.57
CA PHE A 80 -5.10 9.72 -13.29
C PHE A 80 -3.65 9.74 -12.80
N GLY A 81 -2.88 8.75 -13.24
CA GLY A 81 -1.50 8.58 -12.82
C GLY A 81 -0.62 9.80 -13.02
N LEU A 82 -0.72 10.46 -14.17
CA LEU A 82 0.08 11.65 -14.49
C LEU A 82 -0.42 12.93 -13.78
N GLU A 83 -1.72 13.03 -13.53
CA GLU A 83 -2.36 14.22 -12.98
C GLU A 83 -2.29 14.28 -11.44
N ALA A 84 -2.51 13.14 -10.78
CA ALA A 84 -2.50 13.03 -9.33
C ALA A 84 -1.34 12.18 -8.79
N GLY A 85 -1.05 11.04 -9.43
CA GLY A 85 -0.02 10.11 -8.97
C GLY A 85 1.40 10.67 -9.05
N LYS A 86 1.78 11.22 -10.21
CA LYS A 86 3.12 11.81 -10.42
C LYS A 86 3.37 13.02 -9.48
N PRO A 87 2.48 14.02 -9.38
CA PRO A 87 2.68 15.12 -8.44
C PRO A 87 2.79 14.65 -6.98
N LEU A 88 1.98 13.68 -6.58
CA LEU A 88 2.06 13.11 -5.23
C LEU A 88 3.42 12.43 -4.98
N ALA A 89 3.87 11.61 -5.93
CA ALA A 89 5.11 10.85 -5.81
C ALA A 89 6.39 11.74 -5.88
N SER A 90 6.30 12.92 -6.51
CA SER A 90 7.43 13.85 -6.65
C SER A 90 7.33 15.09 -5.74
N SER A 91 6.35 15.15 -4.84
CA SER A 91 6.16 16.34 -4.00
C SER A 91 7.22 16.44 -2.91
N LYS A 92 7.93 17.57 -2.82
CA LYS A 92 8.87 17.88 -1.73
C LYS A 92 8.21 17.94 -0.35
N ARG A 93 6.87 18.00 -0.29
CA ARG A 93 6.09 18.03 0.95
C ARG A 93 5.76 16.63 1.48
N VAL A 94 6.07 15.59 0.71
CA VAL A 94 5.82 14.19 1.07
C VAL A 94 7.10 13.58 1.60
N ALA A 95 7.05 13.07 2.83
CA ALA A 95 8.19 12.46 3.50
C ALA A 95 8.44 11.00 3.10
N LYS A 96 7.40 10.30 2.61
CA LYS A 96 7.48 8.90 2.13
C LYS A 96 6.33 8.62 1.17
N VAL A 97 6.60 7.77 0.17
CA VAL A 97 5.57 7.23 -0.73
C VAL A 97 5.43 5.73 -0.54
N ALA A 98 4.19 5.24 -0.42
CA ALA A 98 3.86 3.83 -0.42
C ALA A 98 2.95 3.53 -1.62
N PHE A 99 3.41 2.67 -2.51
CA PHE A 99 2.72 2.28 -3.73
C PHE A 99 2.43 0.79 -3.73
N THR A 100 1.22 0.41 -4.14
CA THR A 100 0.87 -0.96 -4.51
C THR A 100 0.24 -0.93 -5.89
N GLY A 101 0.74 -1.77 -6.81
CA GLY A 101 0.21 -1.85 -8.16
C GLY A 101 1.14 -2.58 -9.12
N GLU A 102 1.00 -2.27 -10.39
CA GLU A 102 1.74 -2.89 -11.48
C GLU A 102 3.21 -2.45 -11.48
N THR A 103 4.10 -3.36 -11.88
CA THR A 103 5.57 -3.19 -11.82
C THR A 103 6.07 -2.02 -12.66
N THR A 104 5.51 -1.80 -13.86
CA THR A 104 5.92 -0.69 -14.73
C THR A 104 5.57 0.65 -14.09
N THR A 105 4.39 0.76 -13.49
CA THR A 105 3.98 1.95 -12.73
C THR A 105 4.87 2.15 -11.49
N GLY A 106 5.24 1.07 -10.80
CA GLY A 106 6.18 1.12 -9.67
C GLY A 106 7.54 1.71 -10.05
N ARG A 107 8.07 1.35 -11.22
CA ARG A 107 9.31 1.95 -11.75
C ARG A 107 9.18 3.46 -11.97
N LEU A 108 8.04 3.90 -12.53
CA LEU A 108 7.76 5.34 -12.72
C LEU A 108 7.64 6.07 -11.38
N ILE A 109 6.95 5.50 -10.40
CA ILE A 109 6.86 6.06 -9.03
C ILE A 109 8.24 6.22 -8.41
N MET A 110 9.12 5.21 -8.56
CA MET A 110 10.50 5.29 -8.09
C MET A 110 11.27 6.45 -8.76
N GLN A 111 11.13 6.60 -10.07
CA GLN A 111 11.76 7.70 -10.81
C GLN A 111 11.25 9.08 -10.36
N TYR A 112 9.96 9.22 -10.09
CA TYR A 112 9.38 10.46 -9.60
C TYR A 112 9.86 10.79 -8.18
N ALA A 113 9.86 9.81 -7.29
CA ALA A 113 10.34 9.98 -5.91
C ALA A 113 11.84 10.30 -5.85
N ALA A 114 12.64 9.70 -6.73
CA ALA A 114 14.08 9.92 -6.82
C ALA A 114 14.46 11.40 -7.09
N GLN A 115 13.61 12.17 -7.75
CA GLN A 115 13.85 13.59 -8.02
C GLN A 115 14.04 14.41 -6.73
N ASN A 116 13.43 14.00 -5.63
CA ASN A 116 13.52 14.65 -4.34
C ASN A 116 14.02 13.71 -3.23
N ILE A 117 14.59 12.57 -3.60
CA ILE A 117 15.17 11.56 -2.68
C ILE A 117 14.11 11.08 -1.66
N ILE A 118 12.86 10.96 -2.08
CA ILE A 118 11.76 10.54 -1.21
C ILE A 118 11.85 9.01 -1.02
N PRO A 119 11.91 8.51 0.22
CA PRO A 119 11.84 7.08 0.50
C PRO A 119 10.54 6.46 -0.01
N ILE A 120 10.65 5.28 -0.63
CA ILE A 120 9.49 4.58 -1.17
C ILE A 120 9.39 3.15 -0.63
N THR A 121 8.15 2.67 -0.54
CA THR A 121 7.83 1.25 -0.38
C THR A 121 6.98 0.82 -1.57
N LEU A 122 7.38 -0.25 -2.23
CA LEU A 122 6.73 -0.78 -3.42
C LEU A 122 6.23 -2.19 -3.15
N GLU A 123 4.93 -2.41 -3.34
CA GLU A 123 4.31 -3.72 -3.40
C GLU A 123 3.85 -3.95 -4.84
N LEU A 124 4.55 -4.80 -5.56
CA LEU A 124 4.42 -4.95 -7.00
C LEU A 124 3.83 -6.31 -7.38
N GLY A 125 3.70 -6.55 -8.68
CA GLY A 125 3.28 -7.82 -9.21
C GLY A 125 4.25 -8.97 -8.89
N GLY A 126 3.79 -10.19 -9.02
CA GLY A 126 4.59 -11.38 -8.78
C GLY A 126 3.98 -12.61 -9.41
N LYS A 127 4.79 -13.64 -9.55
CA LYS A 127 4.42 -14.97 -10.06
C LYS A 127 4.72 -15.99 -8.96
N SER A 128 3.94 -15.96 -7.88
CA SER A 128 4.12 -16.93 -6.79
C SER A 128 3.72 -18.32 -7.26
N PRO A 129 4.56 -19.35 -7.05
CA PRO A 129 4.20 -20.72 -7.41
C PRO A 129 3.07 -21.22 -6.49
N ASN A 130 2.13 -21.96 -7.08
CA ASN A 130 1.13 -22.74 -6.36
C ASN A 130 1.50 -24.21 -6.51
N ILE A 131 2.08 -24.79 -5.46
CA ILE A 131 2.67 -26.14 -5.51
C ILE A 131 1.74 -27.10 -4.76
N PHE A 132 1.30 -28.15 -5.45
CA PHE A 132 0.49 -29.22 -4.90
C PHE A 132 1.31 -30.50 -4.81
N PHE A 133 1.26 -31.16 -3.67
CA PHE A 133 1.85 -32.47 -3.46
C PHE A 133 0.82 -33.58 -3.72
N GLU A 134 1.26 -34.82 -3.82
CA GLU A 134 0.43 -35.97 -4.19
C GLU A 134 -0.76 -36.21 -3.22
N ASP A 135 -0.59 -35.88 -1.94
CA ASP A 135 -1.64 -36.02 -0.91
C ASP A 135 -2.84 -35.09 -1.09
N ILE A 136 -2.79 -34.16 -2.04
CA ILE A 136 -3.94 -33.31 -2.39
C ILE A 136 -5.09 -34.15 -2.99
N MET A 137 -4.78 -35.29 -3.62
CA MET A 137 -5.77 -36.15 -4.26
C MET A 137 -6.76 -36.75 -3.27
N ASP A 138 -6.46 -36.72 -1.98
CA ASP A 138 -7.35 -37.15 -0.89
C ASP A 138 -8.33 -36.05 -0.44
N LYS A 139 -8.29 -34.86 -1.06
CA LYS A 139 -9.15 -33.72 -0.73
C LYS A 139 -10.46 -33.75 -1.51
N ASP A 140 -11.44 -33.00 -1.01
CA ASP A 140 -12.75 -32.84 -1.62
C ASP A 140 -12.75 -31.81 -2.77
N ASP A 141 -13.88 -31.77 -3.50
CA ASP A 141 -14.06 -30.85 -4.63
C ASP A 141 -14.00 -29.38 -4.21
N ASP A 142 -14.45 -29.02 -2.99
CA ASP A 142 -14.39 -27.64 -2.48
C ASP A 142 -12.94 -27.16 -2.34
N PHE A 143 -12.03 -28.05 -1.96
CA PHE A 143 -10.60 -27.75 -1.92
C PHE A 143 -10.02 -27.56 -3.33
N PHE A 144 -10.39 -28.41 -4.29
CA PHE A 144 -9.95 -28.28 -5.68
C PHE A 144 -10.47 -27.01 -6.33
N ASP A 145 -11.72 -26.63 -6.08
CA ASP A 145 -12.27 -25.36 -6.56
C ASP A 145 -11.48 -24.15 -6.05
N LYS A 146 -11.12 -24.14 -4.78
CA LYS A 146 -10.26 -23.08 -4.20
C LYS A 146 -8.87 -23.05 -4.84
N CYS A 147 -8.29 -24.21 -5.14
CA CYS A 147 -7.02 -24.30 -5.85
C CYS A 147 -7.13 -23.75 -7.29
N CYS A 148 -8.21 -24.08 -7.99
CA CYS A 148 -8.48 -23.59 -9.34
C CYS A 148 -8.67 -22.07 -9.37
N LEU A 149 -9.34 -21.48 -8.38
CA LEU A 149 -9.48 -20.02 -8.27
C LEU A 149 -8.13 -19.31 -8.20
N LEU A 150 -7.15 -19.88 -7.51
CA LEU A 150 -5.79 -19.34 -7.47
C LEU A 150 -5.05 -19.50 -8.80
N TYR A 151 -5.31 -20.57 -9.52
CA TYR A 151 -4.69 -20.89 -10.82
C TYR A 151 -5.30 -20.06 -11.97
N THR A 152 -6.62 -19.86 -11.94
CA THR A 152 -7.38 -19.18 -13.00
C THR A 152 -7.54 -17.68 -12.76
N SER A 153 -6.84 -17.10 -11.80
CA SER A 153 -6.86 -15.65 -11.60
C SER A 153 -6.50 -14.93 -12.92
N PRO A 154 -7.40 -14.12 -13.47
CA PRO A 154 -7.25 -13.56 -14.82
C PRO A 154 -6.22 -12.43 -14.91
N SER A 155 -5.58 -12.09 -13.84
CA SER A 155 -4.58 -11.02 -13.83
C SER A 155 -3.18 -11.60 -14.06
N PRO A 156 -2.58 -11.42 -15.24
CA PRO A 156 -1.14 -11.49 -15.34
C PRO A 156 -0.59 -10.37 -14.47
N ARG A 157 -0.10 -10.74 -13.33
CA ARG A 157 0.62 -9.80 -12.45
C ARG A 157 2.04 -9.68 -12.98
N ASP A 158 2.19 -8.88 -14.01
CA ASP A 158 3.50 -8.53 -14.55
C ASP A 158 4.22 -7.54 -13.66
#